data_9f7cee4e7f217838b6563af75f00e7ca
#
_entry.id   9f7cee4e7f217838b6563af75f00e7ca
#
_cell.length_a   1.000
_cell.length_b   1.000
_cell.length_c   1.000
_cell.angle_alpha   90.00
_cell.angle_beta   90.00
_cell.angle_gamma   90.00
#
_symmetry.space_group_name_H-M   'P 1'
#
loop_
_entity.id
_entity.type
_entity.pdbx_description
1 polymer ?
#
loop_
_entity_poly.entity_id
_entity_poly.type
_entity_poly.pdbx_seq_one_letter_code
_entity_poly.pdbx_strand_id
1 'polypeptide(L)'
;MREPVSSPFTSFLAQHFDQINDYLATFFDGQATSADIERYLYAPLSAFTANAGKRHRPLICMLAATAVGGSFESARSAAAAIEHFQSGALIHDDIADNGQLRRGKPCMHLTEGTGLAINCGDLALTMVTKTVL
;
A
#
# COMPACT_ATOMS: atom_id res chain seq x y z
N MET A 1 -37.16 5.50 -6.51
CA MET A 1 -35.70 5.57 -6.80
C MET A 1 -35.17 4.16 -6.62
N ARG A 2 -34.66 3.53 -7.70
CA ARG A 2 -34.05 2.19 -7.57
C ARG A 2 -32.66 2.40 -6.98
N GLU A 3 -32.35 1.75 -5.85
CA GLU A 3 -30.98 1.67 -5.37
C GLU A 3 -30.07 1.10 -6.47
N PRO A 4 -28.88 1.65 -6.69
CA PRO A 4 -27.97 1.08 -7.67
C PRO A 4 -27.61 -0.34 -7.21
N VAL A 5 -27.99 -1.33 -8.01
CA VAL A 5 -27.59 -2.73 -7.79
C VAL A 5 -26.05 -2.75 -7.84
N SER A 6 -25.42 -3.01 -6.70
CA SER A 6 -23.96 -3.14 -6.65
C SER A 6 -23.55 -4.29 -7.57
N SER A 7 -22.56 -4.06 -8.44
CA SER A 7 -22.03 -5.14 -9.26
C SER A 7 -21.40 -6.22 -8.36
N PRO A 8 -21.32 -7.49 -8.78
CA PRO A 8 -20.61 -8.53 -8.01
C PRO A 8 -19.17 -8.13 -7.67
N PHE A 9 -18.51 -7.39 -8.55
CA PHE A 9 -17.17 -6.83 -8.31
C PHE A 9 -17.16 -5.79 -7.19
N THR A 10 -18.13 -4.86 -7.19
CA THR A 10 -18.23 -3.85 -6.13
C THR A 10 -18.52 -4.49 -4.77
N SER A 11 -19.36 -5.53 -4.73
CA SER A 11 -19.62 -6.27 -3.50
C SER A 11 -18.38 -7.02 -2.99
N PHE A 12 -17.63 -7.64 -3.90
CA PHE A 12 -16.36 -8.29 -3.58
C PHE A 12 -15.35 -7.28 -3.01
N LEU A 13 -15.20 -6.11 -3.64
CA LEU A 13 -14.32 -5.05 -3.15
C LEU A 13 -14.71 -4.60 -1.74
N ALA A 14 -15.99 -4.33 -1.50
CA ALA A 14 -16.47 -3.90 -0.19
C ALA A 14 -16.23 -4.95 0.90
N GLN A 15 -16.43 -6.23 0.58
CA GLN A 15 -16.23 -7.34 1.52
C GLN A 15 -14.75 -7.52 1.93
N HIS A 16 -13.80 -7.30 1.01
CA HIS A 16 -12.40 -7.62 1.22
C HIS A 16 -11.49 -6.39 1.42
N PHE A 17 -12.05 -5.19 1.24
CA PHE A 17 -11.32 -3.95 1.38
C PHE A 17 -10.69 -3.78 2.78
N ASP A 18 -11.48 -4.04 3.82
CA ASP A 18 -11.01 -3.91 5.20
C ASP A 18 -9.92 -4.94 5.52
N GLN A 19 -10.04 -6.17 5.02
CA GLN A 19 -9.04 -7.22 5.26
C GLN A 19 -7.67 -6.84 4.71
N ILE A 20 -7.59 -6.28 3.50
CA ILE A 20 -6.30 -5.85 2.94
C ILE A 20 -5.78 -4.59 3.64
N ASN A 21 -6.65 -3.66 4.02
CA ASN A 21 -6.23 -2.48 4.77
C ASN A 21 -5.68 -2.83 6.15
N ASP A 22 -6.33 -3.71 6.89
CA ASP A 22 -5.85 -4.16 8.19
C ASP A 22 -4.50 -4.86 8.08
N TYR A 23 -4.32 -5.71 7.07
CA TYR A 23 -3.04 -6.36 6.81
C TYR A 23 -1.93 -5.34 6.47
N LEU A 24 -2.22 -4.37 5.61
CA LEU A 24 -1.27 -3.32 5.26
C LEU A 24 -0.95 -2.39 6.43
N ALA A 25 -1.93 -2.07 7.26
CA ALA A 25 -1.75 -1.19 8.42
C ALA A 25 -0.79 -1.78 9.47
N THR A 26 -0.83 -3.09 9.67
CA THR A 26 0.01 -3.79 10.64
C THR A 26 1.28 -4.39 10.03
N PHE A 27 1.47 -4.26 8.73
CA PHE A 27 2.58 -4.92 8.02
C PHE A 27 3.96 -4.52 8.54
N PHE A 28 4.13 -3.25 8.94
CA PHE A 28 5.41 -2.73 9.40
C PHE A 28 5.63 -2.87 10.91
N ASP A 29 4.63 -3.32 11.67
CA ASP A 29 4.70 -3.41 13.12
C ASP A 29 5.85 -4.31 13.57
N GLY A 30 6.69 -3.79 14.45
CA GLY A 30 7.81 -4.54 15.04
C GLY A 30 8.96 -4.86 14.07
N GLN A 31 8.98 -4.31 12.87
CA GLN A 31 10.03 -4.58 11.89
C GLN A 31 11.27 -3.68 12.04
N ALA A 32 11.11 -2.51 12.66
CA ALA A 32 12.22 -1.58 12.86
C ALA A 32 13.21 -2.14 13.90
N THR A 33 14.50 -2.02 13.60
CA THR A 33 15.59 -2.48 14.47
C THR A 33 16.07 -1.41 15.47
N SER A 34 15.59 -0.16 15.30
CA SER A 34 15.87 0.95 16.21
C SER A 34 14.77 2.00 16.14
N ALA A 35 14.71 2.87 17.16
CA ALA A 35 13.76 3.98 17.20
C ALA A 35 13.95 4.98 16.05
N ASP A 36 15.18 5.19 15.60
CA ASP A 36 15.46 6.09 14.47
C ASP A 36 14.96 5.50 13.15
N ILE A 37 15.16 4.21 12.92
CA ILE A 37 14.65 3.50 11.75
C ILE A 37 13.12 3.53 11.75
N GLU A 38 12.49 3.30 12.89
CA GLU A 38 11.04 3.44 13.02
C GLU A 38 10.59 4.85 12.64
N ARG A 39 11.18 5.87 13.28
CA ARG A 39 10.78 7.26 13.11
C ARG A 39 10.95 7.78 11.68
N TYR A 40 12.10 7.48 11.06
CA TYR A 40 12.49 8.11 9.78
C TYR A 40 12.16 7.29 8.54
N LEU A 41 11.89 6.00 8.68
CA LEU A 41 11.60 5.13 7.54
C LEU A 41 10.24 4.43 7.64
N TYR A 42 10.03 3.64 8.70
CA TYR A 42 8.82 2.82 8.79
C TYR A 42 7.56 3.64 9.09
N ALA A 43 7.61 4.60 10.01
CA ALA A 43 6.45 5.41 10.35
C ALA A 43 5.96 6.28 9.16
N PRO A 44 6.83 7.01 8.42
CA PRO A 44 6.42 7.73 7.23
C PRO A 44 5.85 6.82 6.13
N LEU A 45 6.48 5.66 5.90
CA LEU A 45 6.01 4.71 4.89
C LEU A 45 4.68 4.07 5.29
N SER A 46 4.49 3.70 6.54
CA SER A 46 3.22 3.20 7.07
C SER A 46 2.11 4.23 6.92
N ALA A 47 2.37 5.48 7.29
CA ALA A 47 1.43 6.59 7.12
C ALA A 47 1.07 6.82 5.65
N PHE A 48 2.04 6.74 4.73
CA PHE A 48 1.82 6.85 3.29
C PHE A 48 0.92 5.71 2.78
N THR A 49 1.23 4.47 3.17
CA THR A 49 0.45 3.29 2.77
C THR A 49 -0.96 3.32 3.35
N ALA A 50 -1.14 3.77 4.59
CA ALA A 50 -2.45 3.93 5.23
C ALA A 50 -3.28 5.07 4.62
N ASN A 51 -2.66 6.05 3.98
CA ASN A 51 -3.35 7.16 3.34
C ASN A 51 -4.17 6.67 2.14
N ALA A 52 -5.45 6.55 2.35
CA ALA A 52 -6.45 5.84 1.59
C ALA A 52 -6.30 5.89 0.06
N GLY A 53 -6.00 4.75 -0.52
CA GLY A 53 -6.24 4.45 -1.93
C GLY A 53 -7.45 3.53 -2.09
N LYS A 54 -7.90 3.34 -3.32
CA LYS A 54 -9.02 2.44 -3.63
C LYS A 54 -8.65 0.95 -3.53
N ARG A 55 -7.38 0.63 -3.32
CA ARG A 55 -6.85 -0.76 -3.21
C ARG A 55 -7.22 -1.68 -4.37
N HIS A 56 -7.52 -1.15 -5.54
CA HIS A 56 -7.94 -1.96 -6.68
C HIS A 56 -6.90 -3.00 -7.08
N ARG A 57 -5.60 -2.62 -7.09
CA ARG A 57 -4.52 -3.53 -7.50
C ARG A 57 -4.39 -4.75 -6.59
N PRO A 58 -4.22 -4.60 -5.27
CA PRO A 58 -4.19 -5.75 -4.37
C PRO A 58 -5.49 -6.56 -4.40
N LEU A 59 -6.65 -5.92 -4.47
CA LEU A 59 -7.94 -6.61 -4.52
C LEU A 59 -8.13 -7.39 -5.82
N ILE A 60 -7.67 -6.90 -6.98
CA ILE A 60 -7.66 -7.65 -8.23
C ILE A 60 -6.76 -8.88 -8.14
N CYS A 61 -5.58 -8.76 -7.51
CA CYS A 61 -4.70 -9.90 -7.27
C CYS A 61 -5.40 -11.00 -6.45
N MET A 62 -6.08 -10.62 -5.37
CA MET A 62 -6.79 -11.55 -4.50
C MET A 62 -8.01 -12.16 -5.22
N LEU A 63 -8.72 -11.37 -6.02
CA LEU A 63 -9.83 -11.86 -6.86
C LEU A 63 -9.35 -12.88 -7.90
N ALA A 64 -8.24 -12.60 -8.57
CA ALA A 64 -7.66 -13.51 -9.56
C ALA A 64 -7.26 -14.85 -8.92
N ALA A 65 -6.63 -14.83 -7.75
CA ALA A 65 -6.30 -16.05 -7.01
C ALA A 65 -7.55 -16.88 -6.68
N THR A 66 -8.60 -16.24 -6.22
CA THR A 66 -9.88 -16.89 -5.91
C THR A 66 -10.52 -17.49 -7.16
N ALA A 67 -10.46 -16.79 -8.29
CA ALA A 67 -11.04 -17.24 -9.56
C ALA A 67 -10.39 -18.54 -10.09
N VAL A 68 -9.13 -18.80 -9.76
CA VAL A 68 -8.41 -20.03 -10.16
C VAL A 68 -8.39 -21.09 -9.05
N GLY A 69 -9.23 -20.97 -8.03
CA GLY A 69 -9.38 -21.95 -6.96
C GLY A 69 -8.46 -21.76 -5.76
N GLY A 70 -7.72 -20.65 -5.70
CA GLY A 70 -6.97 -20.23 -4.51
C GLY A 70 -7.87 -19.58 -3.48
N SER A 71 -7.28 -19.06 -2.41
CA SER A 71 -7.98 -18.34 -1.36
C SER A 71 -7.50 -16.88 -1.28
N PHE A 72 -8.31 -16.05 -0.65
CA PHE A 72 -7.94 -14.69 -0.31
C PHE A 72 -6.68 -14.67 0.56
N GLU A 73 -6.62 -15.53 1.55
CA GLU A 73 -5.49 -15.67 2.46
C GLU A 73 -4.18 -16.05 1.73
N SER A 74 -4.25 -16.99 0.77
CA SER A 74 -3.07 -17.42 0.02
C SER A 74 -2.47 -16.33 -0.88
N ALA A 75 -3.27 -15.36 -1.31
CA ALA A 75 -2.86 -14.25 -2.16
C ALA A 75 -2.45 -12.98 -1.38
N ARG A 76 -2.66 -12.96 -0.07
CA ARG A 76 -2.48 -11.77 0.77
C ARG A 76 -1.09 -11.17 0.67
N SER A 77 -0.05 -11.98 0.74
CA SER A 77 1.34 -11.52 0.62
C SER A 77 1.64 -10.91 -0.75
N ALA A 78 1.20 -11.55 -1.83
CA ALA A 78 1.36 -11.01 -3.18
C ALA A 78 0.59 -9.70 -3.37
N ALA A 79 -0.63 -9.61 -2.84
CA ALA A 79 -1.43 -8.39 -2.86
C ALA A 79 -0.75 -7.24 -2.10
N ALA A 80 -0.16 -7.52 -0.92
CA ALA A 80 0.62 -6.54 -0.17
C ALA A 80 1.88 -6.09 -0.93
N ALA A 81 2.60 -7.02 -1.55
CA ALA A 81 3.76 -6.70 -2.37
C ALA A 81 3.42 -5.73 -3.52
N ILE A 82 2.29 -5.94 -4.18
CA ILE A 82 1.78 -5.03 -5.22
C ILE A 82 1.53 -3.62 -4.66
N GLU A 83 0.97 -3.51 -3.48
CA GLU A 83 0.70 -2.20 -2.85
C GLU A 83 2.01 -1.53 -2.37
N HIS A 84 2.99 -2.28 -1.88
CA HIS A 84 4.31 -1.73 -1.53
C HIS A 84 5.05 -1.24 -2.77
N PHE A 85 5.02 -2.00 -3.86
CA PHE A 85 5.57 -1.54 -5.14
C PHE A 85 4.92 -0.24 -5.60
N GLN A 86 3.59 -0.17 -5.56
CA GLN A 86 2.83 1.05 -5.89
C GLN A 86 3.23 2.22 -5.00
N SER A 87 3.40 2.01 -3.69
CA SER A 87 3.80 3.05 -2.74
C SER A 87 5.19 3.58 -3.07
N GLY A 88 6.17 2.70 -3.30
CA GLY A 88 7.53 3.11 -3.69
C GLY A 88 7.55 3.89 -4.99
N ALA A 89 6.86 3.40 -6.01
CA ALA A 89 6.76 4.06 -7.31
C ALA A 89 6.14 5.46 -7.18
N LEU A 90 5.05 5.61 -6.42
CA LEU A 90 4.37 6.90 -6.23
C LEU A 90 5.22 7.91 -5.43
N ILE A 91 5.97 7.45 -4.43
CA ILE A 91 6.87 8.33 -3.67
C ILE A 91 7.96 8.89 -4.58
N HIS A 92 8.59 8.05 -5.41
CA HIS A 92 9.61 8.49 -6.35
C HIS A 92 9.05 9.38 -7.47
N ASP A 93 7.86 9.05 -7.97
CA ASP A 93 7.14 9.83 -8.99
C ASP A 93 6.82 11.24 -8.50
N ASP A 94 6.33 11.36 -7.26
CA ASP A 94 6.08 12.66 -6.64
C ASP A 94 7.33 13.55 -6.54
N ILE A 95 8.50 12.95 -6.31
CA ILE A 95 9.78 13.67 -6.31
C ILE A 95 10.14 14.10 -7.73
N ALA A 96 10.08 13.19 -8.68
CA ALA A 96 10.44 13.43 -10.07
C ALA A 96 9.56 14.53 -10.72
N ASP A 97 8.27 14.53 -10.39
CA ASP A 97 7.28 15.47 -10.94
C ASP A 97 7.15 16.78 -10.13
N ASN A 98 7.89 16.94 -9.04
CA ASN A 98 7.70 18.03 -8.07
C ASN A 98 6.26 18.13 -7.58
N GLY A 99 5.63 16.99 -7.31
CA GLY A 99 4.27 16.89 -6.84
C GLY A 99 4.03 17.64 -5.53
N GLN A 100 2.88 18.25 -5.38
CA GLN A 100 2.52 19.01 -4.17
C GLN A 100 1.61 18.20 -3.26
N LEU A 101 0.66 17.48 -3.84
CA LEU A 101 -0.34 16.72 -3.12
C LEU A 101 -0.46 15.30 -3.67
N ARG A 102 -0.58 14.34 -2.76
CA ARG A 102 -0.93 12.95 -3.04
C ARG A 102 -2.13 12.53 -2.18
N ARG A 103 -3.23 12.17 -2.84
CA ARG A 103 -4.48 11.77 -2.15
C ARG A 103 -4.94 12.80 -1.09
N GLY A 104 -4.83 14.10 -1.43
CA GLY A 104 -5.25 15.21 -0.59
C GLY A 104 -4.29 15.60 0.55
N LYS A 105 -3.14 14.93 0.66
CA LYS A 105 -2.08 15.28 1.63
C LYS A 105 -0.82 15.74 0.92
N PRO A 106 0.02 16.57 1.57
CA PRO A 106 1.32 16.94 1.01
C PRO A 106 2.15 15.71 0.65
N CYS A 107 2.88 15.77 -0.48
CA CYS A 107 3.80 14.71 -0.87
C CYS A 107 4.90 14.52 0.17
N MET A 108 5.39 13.28 0.34
CA MET A 108 6.34 12.92 1.39
C MET A 108 7.63 13.75 1.34
N HIS A 109 8.14 14.08 0.14
CA HIS A 109 9.36 14.88 0.01
C HIS A 109 9.22 16.32 0.53
N LEU A 110 7.99 16.82 0.66
CA LEU A 110 7.72 18.14 1.24
C LEU A 110 7.65 18.10 2.78
N THR A 111 7.22 16.98 3.35
CA THR A 111 7.08 16.82 4.81
C THR A 111 8.33 16.26 5.47
N GLU A 112 8.98 15.27 4.84
CA GLU A 112 10.14 14.55 5.39
C GLU A 112 11.46 14.97 4.75
N GLY A 113 11.41 15.74 3.67
CA GLY A 113 12.57 16.07 2.84
C GLY A 113 12.88 15.00 1.78
N THR A 114 13.49 15.42 0.69
CA THR A 114 13.75 14.58 -0.49
C THR A 114 14.58 13.34 -0.18
N GLY A 115 15.63 13.47 0.65
CA GLY A 115 16.50 12.34 0.99
C GLY A 115 15.78 11.23 1.73
N LEU A 116 14.97 11.57 2.74
CA LEU A 116 14.17 10.57 3.48
C LEU A 116 13.05 10.00 2.61
N ALA A 117 12.43 10.80 1.77
CA ALA A 117 11.40 10.30 0.84
C ALA A 117 11.98 9.27 -0.14
N ILE A 118 13.18 9.51 -0.70
CA ILE A 118 13.87 8.52 -1.53
C ILE A 118 14.10 7.22 -0.75
N ASN A 119 14.64 7.30 0.46
CA ASN A 119 14.89 6.13 1.29
C ASN A 119 13.60 5.36 1.65
N CYS A 120 12.51 6.07 1.90
CA CYS A 120 11.20 5.44 2.13
C CYS A 120 10.69 4.71 0.88
N GLY A 121 10.86 5.29 -0.30
CA GLY A 121 10.53 4.65 -1.56
C GLY A 121 11.37 3.39 -1.81
N ASP A 122 12.68 3.45 -1.57
CA ASP A 122 13.58 2.30 -1.68
C ASP A 122 13.23 1.20 -0.67
N LEU A 123 12.89 1.57 0.56
CA LEU A 123 12.40 0.62 1.56
C LEU A 123 11.12 -0.07 1.07
N ALA A 124 10.16 0.67 0.53
CA ALA A 124 8.93 0.09 -0.01
C ALA A 124 9.21 -0.93 -1.11
N LEU A 125 10.13 -0.63 -2.05
CA LEU A 125 10.55 -1.57 -3.09
C LEU A 125 11.27 -2.80 -2.52
N THR A 126 12.08 -2.62 -1.48
CA THR A 126 12.74 -3.74 -0.79
C THR A 126 11.70 -4.66 -0.11
N MET A 127 10.63 -4.09 0.46
CA MET A 127 9.54 -4.86 1.07
C MET A 127 8.81 -5.75 0.06
N VAL A 128 8.75 -5.37 -1.22
CA VAL A 128 8.20 -6.24 -2.27
C VAL A 128 8.88 -7.60 -2.27
N THR A 129 10.20 -7.61 -2.32
CA THR A 129 10.99 -8.86 -2.33
C THR A 129 10.81 -9.64 -1.03
N LYS A 130 10.91 -8.96 0.12
CA LYS A 130 10.73 -9.60 1.43
C LYS A 130 9.34 -10.23 1.61
N THR A 131 8.32 -9.65 0.98
CA THR A 131 6.93 -10.09 1.15
C THR A 131 6.61 -11.34 0.33
N VAL A 132 7.30 -11.57 -0.80
CA VAL A 132 7.03 -12.70 -1.72
C VAL A 132 8.04 -13.84 -1.63
N LEU A 133 9.14 -13.66 -0.90
CA LEU A 133 10.12 -14.72 -0.63
C LEU A 133 9.77 -15.48 0.66
#